data_551e44c4b22f4e7b49cb42ac67411814
#
_entry.id   551e44c4b22f4e7b49cb42ac67411814
#
_cell.length_a   1.000
_cell.length_b   1.000
_cell.length_c   1.000
_cell.angle_alpha   90.00
_cell.angle_beta   90.00
_cell.angle_gamma   90.00
#
_symmetry.space_group_name_H-M   'P 1'
#
loop_
_entity.id
_entity.type
_entity.pdbx_description
1 polymer ?
#
loop_
_entity_poly.entity_id
_entity_poly.type
_entity_poly.pdbx_seq_one_letter_code
_entity_poly.pdbx_strand_id
1 'polypeptide(L)'
;GIREVSATGRSLITLQTRVRYTTMVLLPDGEEILDVICGDRDFWVITATHNIAHVKPAKEGAATNMNLVTASGAVYSFLLTEKGGTGMPDLKVYVNADPSAPQGKPKYYSAAQLEELRSELEEARAATDAANRRTTEALAAYQQEYPGKLQFVYGAPKYERPLLVRSSWHVGQFT
;
A
#
# COMPACT_ATOMS: atom_id res chain seq x y z
N GLY A 1 34.52 -7.43 -4.70
CA GLY A 1 33.95 -8.77 -4.78
C GLY A 1 32.45 -8.81 -4.53
N ILE A 2 31.94 -9.99 -4.31
CA ILE A 2 30.53 -10.22 -3.92
C ILE A 2 30.55 -10.59 -2.44
N ARG A 3 29.65 -9.98 -1.64
CA ARG A 3 29.51 -10.31 -0.22
C ARG A 3 28.09 -10.11 0.28
N GLU A 4 27.80 -10.74 1.41
CA GLU A 4 26.56 -10.62 2.13
C GLU A 4 26.80 -9.89 3.46
N VAL A 5 25.85 -9.08 3.86
CA VAL A 5 25.85 -8.37 5.13
C VAL A 5 24.49 -8.48 5.79
N SER A 6 24.48 -8.70 7.09
CA SER A 6 23.23 -8.61 7.86
C SER A 6 23.07 -7.17 8.36
N ALA A 7 21.93 -6.57 8.05
CA ALA A 7 21.60 -5.24 8.51
C ALA A 7 20.49 -5.29 9.55
N THR A 8 20.79 -4.78 10.72
CA THR A 8 19.77 -4.34 11.68
C THR A 8 19.45 -2.88 11.41
N GLY A 9 18.30 -2.37 11.79
CA GLY A 9 17.92 -0.96 11.59
C GLY A 9 18.84 0.09 12.23
N ARG A 10 19.94 -0.34 12.83
CA ARG A 10 20.98 0.51 13.43
C ARG A 10 22.38 0.21 12.89
N SER A 11 22.48 -0.65 11.88
CA SER A 11 23.77 -1.04 11.31
C SER A 11 24.26 0.01 10.32
N LEU A 12 25.56 0.29 10.38
CA LEU A 12 26.26 1.05 9.35
C LEU A 12 27.05 0.08 8.48
N ILE A 13 26.72 0.03 7.19
CA ILE A 13 27.36 -0.87 6.22
C ILE A 13 28.42 -0.09 5.46
N THR A 14 29.66 -0.53 5.52
CA THR A 14 30.75 0.09 4.74
C THR A 14 30.79 -0.52 3.34
N LEU A 15 30.81 0.31 2.31
CA LEU A 15 31.03 -0.07 0.90
C LEU A 15 32.41 0.42 0.43
N GLN A 16 33.21 -0.51 -0.10
CA GLN A 16 34.47 -0.20 -0.72
C GLN A 16 34.26 -0.14 -2.24
N THR A 17 34.28 1.05 -2.77
CA THR A 17 34.05 1.31 -4.19
C THR A 17 35.34 1.69 -4.90
N ARG A 18 35.30 1.76 -6.24
CA ARG A 18 36.42 2.19 -7.05
C ARG A 18 35.93 2.94 -8.28
N VAL A 19 36.65 3.99 -8.68
CA VAL A 19 36.41 4.68 -9.95
C VAL A 19 36.41 3.69 -11.10
N ARG A 20 35.48 3.86 -12.06
CA ARG A 20 35.20 2.99 -13.20
C ARG A 20 34.46 1.69 -12.88
N TYR A 21 34.15 1.42 -11.61
CA TYR A 21 33.35 0.28 -11.19
C TYR A 21 32.02 0.77 -10.63
N THR A 22 31.01 -0.06 -10.75
CA THR A 22 29.72 0.14 -10.11
C THR A 22 29.52 -0.91 -9.04
N THR A 23 29.18 -0.49 -7.84
CA THR A 23 28.77 -1.38 -6.75
C THR A 23 27.23 -1.50 -6.77
N MET A 24 26.73 -2.72 -6.86
CA MET A 24 25.31 -3.01 -6.74
C MET A 24 25.00 -3.39 -5.31
N VAL A 25 24.01 -2.73 -4.71
CA VAL A 25 23.47 -3.04 -3.39
C VAL A 25 22.08 -3.60 -3.58
N LEU A 26 21.84 -4.80 -3.06
CA LEU A 26 20.53 -5.46 -3.09
C LEU A 26 20.00 -5.47 -1.67
N LEU A 27 18.90 -4.76 -1.45
CA LEU A 27 18.14 -4.82 -0.20
C LEU A 27 17.29 -6.10 -0.16
N PRO A 28 16.80 -6.50 1.02
CA PRO A 28 15.94 -7.68 1.15
C PRO A 28 14.76 -7.67 0.19
N ASP A 29 14.32 -8.86 -0.22
CA ASP A 29 13.11 -9.01 -1.02
C ASP A 29 11.91 -8.41 -0.30
N GLY A 30 11.10 -7.65 -1.04
CA GLY A 30 9.94 -6.94 -0.49
C GLY A 30 10.24 -5.52 0.01
N GLU A 31 11.51 -5.10 0.08
CA GLU A 31 11.86 -3.69 0.27
C GLU A 31 11.76 -2.92 -1.06
N GLU A 32 11.23 -1.72 -0.99
CA GLU A 32 11.18 -0.78 -2.12
C GLU A 32 11.86 0.52 -1.71
N ILE A 33 12.91 0.92 -2.43
CA ILE A 33 13.65 2.15 -2.17
C ILE A 33 12.82 3.32 -2.69
N LEU A 34 12.40 4.19 -1.78
CA LEU A 34 11.63 5.41 -2.10
C LEU A 34 12.53 6.62 -2.26
N ASP A 35 13.62 6.70 -1.50
CA ASP A 35 14.51 7.85 -1.53
C ASP A 35 15.95 7.44 -1.28
N VAL A 36 16.86 8.20 -1.89
CA VAL A 36 18.32 8.06 -1.78
C VAL A 36 18.91 9.37 -1.30
N ILE A 37 19.42 9.39 -0.08
CA ILE A 37 20.04 10.56 0.53
C ILE A 37 21.56 10.33 0.56
N CYS A 38 22.31 11.16 -0.13
CA CYS A 38 23.77 11.11 -0.19
C CYS A 38 24.35 12.42 0.30
N GLY A 39 25.37 12.36 1.13
CA GLY A 39 26.00 13.54 1.70
C GLY A 39 26.80 14.36 0.68
N ASP A 40 27.40 13.70 -0.31
CA ASP A 40 28.17 14.35 -1.38
C ASP A 40 27.71 13.83 -2.75
N ARG A 41 26.81 14.56 -3.38
CA ARG A 41 26.24 14.18 -4.68
C ARG A 41 27.16 14.51 -5.87
N ASP A 42 28.13 15.38 -5.69
CA ASP A 42 29.00 15.82 -6.80
C ASP A 42 30.03 14.73 -7.15
N PHE A 43 30.42 13.92 -6.17
CA PHE A 43 31.41 12.87 -6.35
C PHE A 43 30.84 11.45 -6.38
N TRP A 44 29.48 11.33 -6.30
CA TRP A 44 28.82 10.03 -6.29
C TRP A 44 27.60 10.02 -7.22
N VAL A 45 27.58 9.05 -8.13
CA VAL A 45 26.41 8.76 -8.95
C VAL A 45 25.70 7.57 -8.33
N ILE A 46 24.47 7.81 -7.84
CA ILE A 46 23.65 6.77 -7.20
C ILE A 46 22.30 6.73 -7.91
N THR A 47 21.90 5.54 -8.33
CA THR A 47 20.58 5.27 -8.89
C THR A 47 19.94 4.12 -8.14
N ALA A 48 18.62 4.16 -7.98
CA ALA A 48 17.87 3.09 -7.33
C ALA A 48 16.65 2.70 -8.14
N THR A 49 16.32 1.41 -8.12
CA THR A 49 15.14 0.85 -8.76
C THR A 49 14.67 -0.34 -7.93
N HIS A 50 13.43 -0.32 -7.46
CA HIS A 50 12.87 -1.31 -6.54
C HIS A 50 13.76 -1.50 -5.30
N ASN A 51 14.31 -2.67 -5.06
CA ASN A 51 15.20 -2.99 -3.94
C ASN A 51 16.69 -2.93 -4.30
N ILE A 52 17.05 -2.40 -5.48
CA ILE A 52 18.42 -2.38 -5.97
C ILE A 52 18.92 -0.93 -6.07
N ALA A 53 20.08 -0.66 -5.47
CA ALA A 53 20.81 0.58 -5.66
C ALA A 53 22.13 0.34 -6.36
N HIS A 54 22.50 1.22 -7.28
CA HIS A 54 23.80 1.23 -7.98
C HIS A 54 24.59 2.44 -7.49
N VAL A 55 25.79 2.20 -7.01
CA VAL A 55 26.67 3.21 -6.44
C VAL A 55 27.96 3.28 -7.24
N LYS A 56 28.31 4.45 -7.74
CA LYS A 56 29.49 4.68 -8.57
C LYS A 56 30.21 5.94 -8.10
N PRO A 57 31.48 5.87 -7.68
CA PRO A 57 32.27 7.05 -7.38
C PRO A 57 32.69 7.75 -8.68
N ALA A 58 32.61 9.06 -8.71
CA ALA A 58 33.06 9.92 -9.80
C ALA A 58 34.49 10.46 -9.59
N LYS A 59 35.02 10.39 -8.38
CA LYS A 59 36.32 10.94 -8.00
C LYS A 59 37.11 9.95 -7.14
N GLU A 60 38.43 9.90 -7.36
CA GLU A 60 39.34 9.13 -6.55
C GLU A 60 39.42 9.71 -5.12
N GLY A 61 39.50 8.84 -4.13
CA GLY A 61 39.58 9.20 -2.72
C GLY A 61 38.30 9.77 -2.12
N ALA A 62 37.17 9.75 -2.87
CA ALA A 62 35.89 10.23 -2.36
C ALA A 62 35.37 9.36 -1.23
N ALA A 63 34.82 9.99 -0.19
CA ALA A 63 34.16 9.33 0.91
C ALA A 63 32.90 10.12 1.30
N THR A 64 31.80 9.42 1.53
CA THR A 64 30.54 10.02 1.98
C THR A 64 29.66 8.97 2.65
N ASN A 65 28.51 9.39 3.15
CA ASN A 65 27.47 8.48 3.61
C ASN A 65 26.27 8.46 2.63
N MET A 66 25.56 7.35 2.65
CA MET A 66 24.32 7.18 1.90
C MET A 66 23.26 6.53 2.80
N ASN A 67 22.05 7.02 2.73
CA ASN A 67 20.89 6.41 3.37
C ASN A 67 19.86 6.04 2.29
N LEU A 68 19.40 4.80 2.31
CA LEU A 68 18.29 4.32 1.49
C LEU A 68 17.05 4.22 2.38
N VAL A 69 16.03 5.00 2.05
CA VAL A 69 14.74 5.00 2.75
C VAL A 69 13.78 4.12 1.98
N THR A 70 13.15 3.16 2.65
CA THR A 70 12.28 2.18 2.01
C THR A 70 10.82 2.35 2.38
N ALA A 71 9.93 1.75 1.59
CA ALA A 71 8.49 1.76 1.79
C ALA A 71 8.07 1.11 3.11
N SER A 72 8.83 0.13 3.62
CA SER A 72 8.60 -0.47 4.95
C SER A 72 8.85 0.51 6.10
N GLY A 73 9.51 1.64 5.81
CA GLY A 73 9.98 2.62 6.80
C GLY A 73 11.34 2.29 7.36
N ALA A 74 12.02 1.28 6.84
CA ALA A 74 13.40 1.00 7.18
C ALA A 74 14.34 2.02 6.52
N VAL A 75 15.44 2.33 7.21
CA VAL A 75 16.52 3.15 6.69
C VAL A 75 17.81 2.34 6.75
N TYR A 76 18.38 2.09 5.58
CA TYR A 76 19.65 1.40 5.44
C TYR A 76 20.76 2.42 5.26
N SER A 77 21.71 2.44 6.20
CA SER A 77 22.79 3.43 6.23
C SER A 77 24.11 2.83 5.75
N PHE A 78 24.78 3.53 4.87
CA PHE A 78 26.04 3.12 4.24
C PHE A 78 27.11 4.17 4.39
N LEU A 79 28.33 3.73 4.63
CA LEU A 79 29.53 4.54 4.50
C LEU A 79 30.22 4.16 3.18
N LEU A 80 30.28 5.09 2.26
CA LEU A 80 30.88 4.91 0.94
C LEU A 80 32.33 5.39 0.97
N THR A 81 33.26 4.55 0.53
CA THR A 81 34.66 4.92 0.42
C THR A 81 35.20 4.46 -0.93
N GLU A 82 35.74 5.39 -1.71
CA GLU A 82 36.51 5.05 -2.88
C GLU A 82 37.94 4.68 -2.45
N LYS A 83 38.34 3.48 -2.80
CA LYS A 83 39.69 3.00 -2.54
C LYS A 83 40.44 2.84 -3.86
N GLY A 84 41.38 3.73 -4.11
CA GLY A 84 42.38 3.58 -5.15
C GLY A 84 43.24 2.32 -4.96
N GLY A 85 44.11 2.02 -5.90
CA GLY A 85 45.05 0.92 -5.80
C GLY A 85 44.56 -0.42 -6.41
N THR A 86 45.13 -1.53 -5.94
CA THR A 86 44.94 -2.86 -6.54
C THR A 86 43.89 -3.73 -5.91
N GLY A 87 43.26 -3.30 -4.82
CA GLY A 87 42.22 -4.10 -4.12
C GLY A 87 40.94 -4.27 -4.94
N MET A 88 40.26 -5.39 -4.79
CA MET A 88 38.97 -5.64 -5.43
C MET A 88 37.88 -4.79 -4.76
N PRO A 89 37.14 -3.94 -5.48
CA PRO A 89 36.02 -3.23 -4.92
C PRO A 89 34.83 -4.18 -4.64
N ASP A 90 33.88 -3.70 -3.84
CA ASP A 90 32.57 -4.35 -3.75
C ASP A 90 31.86 -4.19 -5.09
N LEU A 91 31.54 -5.31 -5.74
CA LEU A 91 30.77 -5.33 -7.00
C LEU A 91 29.30 -5.57 -6.73
N LYS A 92 29.02 -6.43 -5.77
CA LYS A 92 27.65 -6.75 -5.36
C LYS A 92 27.61 -7.02 -3.86
N VAL A 93 26.68 -6.38 -3.18
CA VAL A 93 26.47 -6.54 -1.76
C VAL A 93 24.99 -6.89 -1.53
N TYR A 94 24.76 -8.07 -1.00
CA TYR A 94 23.44 -8.51 -0.55
C TYR A 94 23.25 -8.07 0.91
N VAL A 95 22.16 -7.37 1.15
CA VAL A 95 21.75 -6.98 2.50
C VAL A 95 20.65 -7.94 2.96
N ASN A 96 20.96 -8.77 3.93
CA ASN A 96 19.97 -9.71 4.47
C ASN A 96 19.02 -9.01 5.46
N ALA A 97 17.75 -9.37 5.40
CA ALA A 97 16.75 -8.88 6.33
C ALA A 97 17.08 -9.26 7.77
N ASP A 98 16.79 -8.37 8.70
CA ASP A 98 16.73 -8.73 10.12
C ASP A 98 15.51 -9.63 10.33
N PRO A 99 15.70 -10.88 10.81
CA PRO A 99 14.58 -11.80 11.06
C PRO A 99 13.60 -11.26 12.12
N SER A 100 14.01 -10.29 12.93
CA SER A 100 13.18 -9.65 13.94
C SER A 100 12.43 -8.42 13.43
N ALA A 101 12.67 -8.00 12.17
CA ALA A 101 11.96 -6.87 11.59
C ALA A 101 10.48 -7.21 11.36
N PRO A 102 9.54 -6.35 11.77
CA PRO A 102 8.13 -6.60 11.54
C PRO A 102 7.85 -6.61 10.03
N GLN A 103 7.46 -7.78 9.52
CA GLN A 103 6.91 -7.91 8.17
C GLN A 103 5.48 -7.35 8.20
N GLY A 104 5.31 -6.13 7.78
CA GLY A 104 4.03 -5.43 7.79
C GLY A 104 3.69 -4.78 6.45
N LYS A 105 2.49 -4.23 6.37
CA LYS A 105 2.08 -3.38 5.25
C LYS A 105 3.07 -2.22 5.11
N PRO A 106 3.31 -1.72 3.88
CA PRO A 106 4.18 -0.58 3.67
C PRO A 106 3.79 0.59 4.59
N LYS A 107 4.79 1.18 5.22
CA LYS A 107 4.61 2.35 6.10
C LYS A 107 4.55 3.65 5.27
N TYR A 108 5.23 3.65 4.15
CA TYR A 108 5.27 4.75 3.20
C TYR A 108 4.90 4.25 1.81
N TYR A 109 4.35 5.13 1.01
CA TYR A 109 3.99 4.89 -0.37
C TYR A 109 4.70 5.90 -1.26
N SER A 110 5.12 5.50 -2.44
CA SER A 110 5.60 6.42 -3.45
C SER A 110 4.44 7.31 -3.95
N ALA A 111 4.77 8.45 -4.54
CA ALA A 111 3.75 9.34 -5.12
C ALA A 111 2.93 8.63 -6.21
N ALA A 112 3.56 7.76 -7.00
CA ALA A 112 2.89 6.97 -8.03
C ALA A 112 1.91 5.96 -7.44
N GLN A 113 2.31 5.25 -6.38
CA GLN A 113 1.42 4.31 -5.67
C GLN A 113 0.24 5.00 -5.01
N LEU A 114 0.44 6.21 -4.47
CA LEU A 114 -0.64 7.00 -3.89
C LEU A 114 -1.66 7.42 -4.94
N GLU A 115 -1.21 7.77 -6.14
CA GLU A 115 -2.09 8.14 -7.23
C GLU A 115 -2.88 6.95 -7.77
N GLU A 116 -2.24 5.80 -7.90
CA GLU A 116 -2.89 4.53 -8.27
C GLU A 116 -3.97 4.15 -7.26
N LEU A 117 -3.63 4.15 -5.95
CA LEU A 117 -4.59 3.86 -4.88
C LEU A 117 -5.77 4.85 -4.84
N ARG A 118 -5.53 6.12 -5.15
CA ARG A 118 -6.60 7.13 -5.27
C ARG A 118 -7.53 6.81 -6.43
N SER A 119 -6.97 6.49 -7.60
CA SER A 119 -7.75 6.11 -8.78
C SER A 119 -8.62 4.88 -8.49
N GLU A 120 -8.04 3.83 -7.90
CA GLU A 120 -8.79 2.63 -7.51
C GLU A 120 -9.91 2.95 -6.50
N LEU A 121 -9.65 3.83 -5.54
CA LEU A 121 -10.64 4.24 -4.56
C LEU A 121 -11.81 5.01 -5.22
N GLU A 122 -11.52 5.90 -6.16
CA GLU A 122 -12.54 6.63 -6.90
C GLU A 122 -13.39 5.70 -7.76
N GLU A 123 -12.79 4.75 -8.45
CA GLU A 123 -13.51 3.74 -9.22
C GLU A 123 -14.41 2.87 -8.34
N ALA A 124 -13.91 2.41 -7.20
CA ALA A 124 -14.68 1.62 -6.25
C ALA A 124 -15.87 2.42 -5.67
N ARG A 125 -15.67 3.70 -5.36
CA ARG A 125 -16.74 4.60 -4.90
C ARG A 125 -17.79 4.80 -5.98
N ALA A 126 -17.38 5.09 -7.22
CA ALA A 126 -18.31 5.25 -8.35
C ALA A 126 -19.13 3.99 -8.60
N ALA A 127 -18.52 2.80 -8.51
CA ALA A 127 -19.21 1.53 -8.64
C ALA A 127 -20.25 1.31 -7.51
N THR A 128 -19.88 1.66 -6.27
CA THR A 128 -20.78 1.56 -5.11
C THR A 128 -21.96 2.51 -5.25
N ASP A 129 -21.72 3.74 -5.67
CA ASP A 129 -22.78 4.75 -5.88
C ASP A 129 -23.71 4.36 -7.01
N ALA A 130 -23.19 3.76 -8.08
CA ALA A 130 -24.01 3.22 -9.18
C ALA A 130 -24.88 2.03 -8.72
N ALA A 131 -24.32 1.13 -7.92
CA ALA A 131 -25.07 0.02 -7.33
C ALA A 131 -26.18 0.50 -6.39
N ASN A 132 -25.89 1.46 -5.52
CA ASN A 132 -26.85 2.05 -4.61
C ASN A 132 -28.00 2.75 -5.37
N ARG A 133 -27.68 3.50 -6.42
CA ARG A 133 -28.71 4.13 -7.28
C ARG A 133 -29.64 3.09 -7.90
N ARG A 134 -29.09 2.02 -8.49
CA ARG A 134 -29.89 0.93 -9.08
C ARG A 134 -30.80 0.28 -8.04
N THR A 135 -30.30 0.05 -6.83
CA THR A 135 -31.09 -0.52 -5.73
C THR A 135 -32.23 0.42 -5.32
N THR A 136 -31.94 1.72 -5.20
CA THR A 136 -32.94 2.73 -4.84
C THR A 136 -34.02 2.86 -5.93
N GLU A 137 -33.63 2.87 -7.19
CA GLU A 137 -34.55 2.92 -8.33
C GLU A 137 -35.41 1.66 -8.40
N ALA A 138 -34.84 0.47 -8.21
CA ALA A 138 -35.58 -0.78 -8.16
C ALA A 138 -36.57 -0.82 -7.00
N LEU A 139 -36.18 -0.32 -5.83
CA LEU A 139 -37.06 -0.25 -4.67
C LEU A 139 -38.22 0.72 -4.90
N ALA A 140 -37.93 1.89 -5.48
CA ALA A 140 -38.95 2.88 -5.83
C ALA A 140 -39.94 2.32 -6.85
N ALA A 141 -39.46 1.66 -7.90
CA ALA A 141 -40.31 0.99 -8.88
C ALA A 141 -41.20 -0.09 -8.25
N TYR A 142 -40.63 -0.90 -7.35
CA TYR A 142 -41.40 -1.92 -6.62
C TYR A 142 -42.46 -1.30 -5.71
N GLN A 143 -42.15 -0.22 -5.02
CA GLN A 143 -43.11 0.49 -4.16
C GLN A 143 -44.27 1.11 -4.97
N GLN A 144 -44.01 1.57 -6.21
CA GLN A 144 -45.06 2.08 -7.08
C GLN A 144 -45.98 0.96 -7.64
N GLU A 145 -45.44 -0.21 -7.91
CA GLU A 145 -46.19 -1.34 -8.46
C GLU A 145 -46.96 -2.12 -7.38
N TYR A 146 -46.51 -2.11 -6.15
CA TYR A 146 -47.06 -2.89 -5.04
C TYR A 146 -48.52 -2.59 -4.70
N PRO A 147 -48.99 -1.32 -4.67
CA PRO A 147 -50.41 -1.01 -4.40
C PRO A 147 -51.38 -1.63 -5.42
N GLY A 148 -50.95 -1.73 -6.68
CA GLY A 148 -51.78 -2.35 -7.74
C GLY A 148 -51.91 -3.87 -7.65
N LYS A 149 -50.99 -4.53 -6.92
CA LYS A 149 -51.00 -5.99 -6.73
C LYS A 149 -51.74 -6.46 -5.50
N LEU A 150 -52.09 -5.54 -4.57
CA LEU A 150 -52.84 -5.85 -3.36
C LEU A 150 -54.35 -5.85 -3.69
N GLN A 151 -54.88 -7.00 -4.05
CA GLN A 151 -56.34 -7.21 -4.14
C GLN A 151 -56.84 -7.67 -2.75
N PHE A 152 -57.42 -6.76 -2.01
CA PHE A 152 -58.16 -7.10 -0.80
C PHE A 152 -59.55 -7.57 -1.17
N VAL A 153 -59.78 -8.87 -1.15
CA VAL A 153 -61.12 -9.42 -1.31
C VAL A 153 -61.80 -9.31 0.07
N TYR A 154 -62.54 -8.24 0.28
CA TYR A 154 -63.40 -8.13 1.45
C TYR A 154 -64.66 -8.93 1.16
N GLY A 155 -64.80 -10.12 1.74
CA GLY A 155 -66.04 -10.83 1.78
C GLY A 155 -67.03 -10.11 2.75
N ALA A 156 -68.29 -9.99 2.33
CA ALA A 156 -69.30 -9.44 3.24
C ALA A 156 -69.30 -10.24 4.55
N PRO A 157 -69.28 -9.58 5.75
CA PRO A 157 -69.31 -10.27 7.02
C PRO A 157 -70.58 -11.08 7.13
N LYS A 158 -70.46 -12.38 7.30
CA LYS A 158 -71.60 -13.23 7.66
C LYS A 158 -71.76 -13.13 9.18
N TYR A 159 -72.82 -12.46 9.59
CA TYR A 159 -73.23 -12.42 11.01
C TYR A 159 -74.13 -13.61 11.28
N GLU A 160 -73.73 -14.55 12.09
CA GLU A 160 -74.64 -15.53 12.73
C GLU A 160 -75.06 -14.95 14.09
N ARG A 161 -76.38 -14.73 14.24
CA ARG A 161 -76.91 -14.37 15.53
C ARG A 161 -76.74 -15.56 16.49
N PRO A 162 -76.27 -15.37 17.77
CA PRO A 162 -76.39 -14.15 18.60
C PRO A 162 -75.03 -13.57 19.10
N LEU A 163 -74.02 -13.57 18.33
CA LEU A 163 -72.74 -13.00 18.77
C LEU A 163 -72.76 -11.47 18.60
N LEU A 164 -72.90 -10.79 19.74
CA LEU A 164 -72.62 -9.35 19.88
C LEU A 164 -71.12 -9.13 19.63
N VAL A 165 -70.73 -8.87 18.42
CA VAL A 165 -69.39 -8.42 18.10
C VAL A 165 -69.32 -6.95 18.52
N ARG A 166 -68.74 -6.68 19.70
CA ARG A 166 -68.28 -5.34 20.02
C ARG A 166 -67.03 -5.10 19.16
N SER A 167 -67.05 -4.03 18.40
CA SER A 167 -65.97 -3.59 17.51
C SER A 167 -64.59 -3.69 18.18
N SER A 168 -63.71 -4.54 17.66
CA SER A 168 -62.34 -4.55 18.01
C SER A 168 -61.57 -3.65 17.03
N TRP A 169 -61.21 -2.47 17.49
CA TRP A 169 -60.23 -1.67 16.77
C TRP A 169 -58.84 -2.17 17.11
N HIS A 170 -58.18 -2.73 16.09
CA HIS A 170 -56.77 -3.01 16.22
C HIS A 170 -56.00 -1.89 15.54
N VAL A 171 -55.56 -0.95 16.32
CA VAL A 171 -54.52 0.01 15.88
C VAL A 171 -53.21 -0.67 16.13
N GLY A 172 -52.62 -1.29 15.07
CA GLY A 172 -51.24 -1.75 15.14
C GLY A 172 -50.32 -0.54 15.16
N GLN A 173 -49.81 -0.17 16.32
CA GLN A 173 -48.61 0.65 16.42
C GLN A 173 -47.41 -0.27 16.22
N PHE A 174 -46.73 -0.06 15.12
CA PHE A 174 -45.38 -0.57 14.98
C PHE A 174 -44.45 0.47 15.62
N THR A 175 -43.81 0.10 16.69
CA THR A 175 -42.59 0.75 17.21
C THR A 175 -41.40 0.13 16.50
#